data_3bb85a9363290e61b74b4836e3bf3fa3
#
_entry.id   3bb85a9363290e61b74b4836e3bf3fa3
#
_cell.length_a   1.000
_cell.length_b   1.000
_cell.length_c   1.000
_cell.angle_alpha   90.00
_cell.angle_beta   90.00
_cell.angle_gamma   90.00
#
_symmetry.space_group_name_H-M   'P 1'
#
loop_
_entity.id
_entity.type
_entity.pdbx_description
1 polymer ?
#
loop_
_entity_poly.entity_id
_entity_poly.type
_entity_poly.pdbx_seq_one_letter_code
_entity_poly.pdbx_strand_id
1 'polypeptide(L)' 'MFRLDPRDLDWAAANVETDDRSNYEEDRFIGYAPLGERVYCVAFTFRGGALRIISLRKANRREVQRYEQQT' A
#
# COMPACT_ATOMS: atom_id res chain seq x y z
N MET A 1 -1.15 -21.86 7.51
CA MET A 1 -1.87 -20.94 6.61
C MET A 1 -1.24 -19.55 6.71
N PHE A 2 -0.83 -19.01 5.60
CA PHE A 2 -0.23 -17.68 5.56
C PHE A 2 -1.31 -16.62 5.76
N ARG A 3 -1.12 -15.76 6.73
CA ARG A 3 -2.05 -14.68 7.00
C ARG A 3 -1.37 -13.35 6.70
N LEU A 4 -1.95 -12.60 5.80
CA LEU A 4 -1.40 -11.31 5.41
C LEU A 4 -1.76 -10.24 6.43
N ASP A 5 -0.73 -9.65 7.04
CA ASP A 5 -0.91 -8.61 8.06
C ASP A 5 -0.21 -7.34 7.56
N PRO A 6 -0.91 -6.21 7.50
CA PRO A 6 -0.30 -4.94 7.06
C PRO A 6 0.93 -4.56 7.89
N ARG A 7 1.00 -4.98 9.14
CA ARG A 7 2.13 -4.66 10.00
C ARG A 7 3.41 -5.38 9.60
N ASP A 8 3.27 -6.47 8.83
CA ASP A 8 4.43 -7.24 8.36
C ASP A 8 5.08 -6.64 7.13
N LEU A 9 4.44 -5.66 6.49
CA LEU A 9 5.00 -4.98 5.33
C LEU A 9 6.18 -4.12 5.73
N ASP A 10 7.16 -4.03 4.83
CA ASP A 10 8.31 -3.15 5.05
C ASP A 10 7.93 -1.72 4.65
N TRP A 11 7.34 -0.99 5.58
CA TRP A 11 6.89 0.36 5.33
C TRP A 11 8.04 1.32 5.02
N ALA A 12 9.24 1.02 5.51
CA ALA A 12 10.40 1.86 5.22
C ALA A 12 10.79 1.80 3.75
N ALA A 13 10.49 0.70 3.08
CA ALA A 13 10.74 0.53 1.65
C ALA A 13 9.50 0.78 0.80
N ALA A 14 8.41 1.25 1.39
CA ALA A 14 7.17 1.46 0.67
C ALA A 14 7.20 2.71 -0.19
N ASN A 15 6.56 2.63 -1.36
CA ASN A 15 6.27 3.79 -2.19
C ASN A 15 4.82 4.16 -1.98
N VAL A 16 4.57 5.36 -1.48
CA VAL A 16 3.21 5.81 -1.16
C VAL A 16 2.84 6.96 -2.08
N GLU A 17 1.65 6.87 -2.66
CA GLU A 17 1.09 7.90 -3.53
C GLU A 17 -0.29 8.29 -3.02
N THR A 18 -0.66 9.54 -3.27
CA THR A 18 -2.01 10.00 -3.00
C THR A 18 -2.95 9.47 -4.07
N ASP A 19 -4.13 8.97 -3.66
CA ASP A 19 -5.13 8.51 -4.61
C ASP A 19 -5.98 9.70 -5.05
N ASP A 20 -5.60 10.31 -6.17
CA ASP A 20 -6.27 11.51 -6.68
C ASP A 20 -7.63 11.24 -7.32
N ARG A 21 -7.97 9.96 -7.52
CA ARG A 21 -9.24 9.62 -8.16
C ARG A 21 -10.42 9.67 -7.22
N SER A 22 -10.18 9.84 -5.95
CA SER A 22 -11.26 9.85 -4.97
C SER A 22 -11.69 11.29 -4.68
N ASN A 23 -12.99 11.53 -4.82
CA ASN A 23 -13.62 12.78 -4.39
C ASN A 23 -14.19 12.65 -2.98
N TYR A 24 -13.52 11.84 -2.17
CA TYR A 24 -13.96 11.62 -0.80
C TYR A 24 -13.46 12.75 0.10
N GLU A 25 -14.17 12.94 1.18
CA GLU A 25 -13.76 13.92 2.19
C GLU A 25 -12.48 13.52 2.90
N GLU A 26 -12.11 12.24 2.78
CA GLU A 26 -10.90 11.70 3.39
C GLU A 26 -9.81 11.56 2.35
N ASP A 27 -8.58 11.89 2.74
CA ASP A 27 -7.42 11.62 1.89
C ASP A 27 -7.15 10.12 1.85
N ARG A 28 -7.02 9.59 0.64
CA ARG A 28 -6.70 8.18 0.44
C ARG A 28 -5.30 8.06 -0.13
N PHE A 29 -4.61 7.03 0.34
CA PHE A 29 -3.24 6.75 -0.09
C PHE A 29 -3.14 5.33 -0.60
N ILE A 30 -2.27 5.14 -1.60
CA ILE A 30 -1.96 3.82 -2.12
C ILE A 30 -0.47 3.61 -1.93
N GLY A 31 -0.12 2.54 -1.22
CA GLY A 31 1.26 2.18 -0.99
C GLY A 31 1.61 0.86 -1.62
N TYR A 32 2.84 0.75 -2.08
CA TYR A 32 3.39 -0.52 -2.56
C TYR A 32 4.56 -0.85 -1.65
N ALA A 33 4.45 -1.96 -0.95
CA ALA A 33 5.43 -2.33 0.06
C ALA A 33 5.81 -3.80 -0.07
N PRO A 34 7.09 -4.12 0.11
CA PRO A 34 7.53 -5.51 0.03
C PRO A 34 7.23 -6.28 1.30
N LEU A 35 6.98 -7.56 1.14
CA LEU A 35 6.91 -8.53 2.22
C LEU A 35 7.58 -9.80 1.72
N GLY A 36 8.78 -10.07 2.21
CA GLY A 36 9.59 -11.14 1.67
C GLY A 36 9.99 -10.84 0.22
N GLU A 37 9.69 -11.75 -0.68
CA GLU A 37 10.03 -11.60 -2.09
C GLU A 37 8.90 -10.99 -2.92
N ARG A 38 7.81 -10.60 -2.30
CA ARG A 38 6.63 -10.11 -2.99
C ARG A 38 6.31 -8.69 -2.63
N VAL A 39 5.68 -7.99 -3.58
CA VAL A 39 5.21 -6.63 -3.37
C VAL A 39 3.70 -6.66 -3.20
N TYR A 40 3.22 -5.92 -2.22
CA TYR A 40 1.79 -5.81 -1.95
C TYR A 40 1.32 -4.38 -2.14
N CYS A 41 0.07 -4.25 -2.57
CA CYS A 41 -0.60 -2.97 -2.72
C CYS A 41 -1.53 -2.79 -1.54
N VAL A 42 -1.35 -1.68 -0.82
CA VAL A 42 -2.16 -1.36 0.33
C VAL A 42 -2.83 -0.01 0.13
N ALA A 43 -4.15 0.03 0.28
CA ALA A 43 -4.88 1.28 0.27
C ALA A 43 -5.24 1.63 1.70
N PHE A 44 -4.98 2.87 2.09
CA PHE A 44 -5.19 3.26 3.47
C PHE A 44 -5.53 4.74 3.57
N THR A 45 -6.01 5.13 4.73
CA THR A 45 -6.29 6.52 5.06
C THR A 45 -5.95 6.77 6.52
N PHE A 46 -5.89 8.04 6.88
CA PHE A 46 -5.73 8.42 8.29
C PHE A 46 -7.05 9.01 8.78
N ARG A 47 -7.46 8.58 9.96
CA ARG A 47 -8.69 9.05 10.56
C ARG A 47 -8.47 9.26 12.05
N GLY A 48 -8.66 10.48 12.51
CA GLY A 48 -8.42 10.79 13.91
C GLY A 48 -6.98 10.56 14.35
N GLY A 49 -6.02 10.69 13.42
CA GLY A 49 -4.62 10.45 13.71
C GLY A 49 -4.20 9.00 13.66
N ALA A 50 -5.12 8.09 13.31
CA ALA A 50 -4.83 6.65 13.23
C ALA A 50 -4.84 6.17 11.78
N LEU A 51 -3.91 5.28 11.46
CA LEU A 51 -3.85 4.63 10.16
C LEU A 51 -4.98 3.62 10.04
N ARG A 52 -5.71 3.69 8.94
CA ARG A 52 -6.83 2.79 8.66
C ARG A 52 -6.63 2.11 7.32
N ILE A 53 -6.52 0.79 7.36
CA ILE A 53 -6.33 0.00 6.14
C ILE A 53 -7.68 -0.21 5.46
N ILE A 54 -7.77 0.19 4.19
CA ILE A 54 -8.97 0.02 3.39
C ILE A 54 -8.92 -1.31 2.66
N SER A 55 -7.79 -1.61 2.03
CA SER A 55 -7.61 -2.87 1.33
C SER A 55 -6.14 -3.25 1.28
N LEU A 56 -5.89 -4.55 1.17
CA LEU A 56 -4.55 -5.08 1.09
C LEU A 56 -4.59 -6.27 0.13
N ARG A 57 -3.80 -6.19 -0.94
CA ARG A 57 -3.75 -7.25 -1.94
C ARG A 57 -2.36 -7.37 -2.52
N LYS A 58 -2.11 -8.49 -3.17
CA LYS A 58 -0.87 -8.70 -3.89
C LYS A 58 -0.81 -7.76 -5.09
N ALA A 59 0.32 -7.09 -5.28
CA ALA A 59 0.50 -6.22 -6.43
C ALA A 59 0.52 -7.03 -7.72
N ASN A 60 -0.05 -6.47 -8.80
CA ASN A 60 0.00 -7.12 -10.09
C ASN A 60 1.36 -6.85 -10.76
N ARG A 61 1.59 -7.50 -11.91
CA ARG A 61 2.88 -7.41 -12.59
C ARG A 61 3.25 -5.96 -12.92
N ARG A 62 2.30 -5.19 -13.41
CA ARG A 62 2.55 -3.79 -13.80
C ARG A 62 2.93 -2.95 -12.59
N GLU A 63 2.25 -3.19 -11.47
CA GLU A 63 2.53 -2.47 -10.23
C GLU A 63 3.91 -2.84 -9.67
N VAL A 64 4.28 -4.10 -9.75
CA VAL A 64 5.60 -4.55 -9.32
C VAL A 64 6.69 -3.89 -10.14
N GLN A 65 6.52 -3.84 -11.46
CA GLN A 65 7.49 -3.20 -12.33
C GLN A 65 7.64 -1.73 -12.02
N ARG A 66 6.54 -1.05 -11.77
CA ARG A 66 6.57 0.36 -11.42
C ARG A 66 7.28 0.58 -10.09
N TYR A 67 7.01 -0.28 -9.12
CA TYR A 67 7.67 -0.19 -7.82
C TYR A 67 9.19 -0.37 -7.97
N GLU A 68 9.61 -1.35 -8.74
CA GLU A 68 11.03 -1.62 -8.94
C GLU A 68 11.75 -0.48 -9.65
N GLN A 69 11.06 0.21 -10.55
CA GLN A 69 11.65 1.36 -11.24
C GLN A 69 11.81 2.57 -10.34
N GLN A 70 11.03 2.67 -9.29
CA GLN A 70 11.08 3.80 -8.36
C GLN A 70 12.02 3.58 -7.20
N THR A 71 12.47 2.37 -7.02
CA THR A 71 13.44 2.02 -6.00
C THR A 71 14.81 1.75 -6.63
#